data_ed1fe08cb52815ee7d215b2d237f6763
#
_entry.id   ed1fe08cb52815ee7d215b2d237f6763
#
_cell.length_a   1.000
_cell.length_b   1.000
_cell.length_c   1.000
_cell.angle_alpha   90.00
_cell.angle_beta   90.00
_cell.angle_gamma   90.00
#
_symmetry.space_group_name_H-M   'P 1'
#
loop_
_entity.id
_entity.type
_entity.pdbx_description
1 polymer ?
#
loop_
_entity_poly.entity_id
_entity_poly.type
_entity_poly.pdbx_seq_one_letter_code
_entity_poly.pdbx_strand_id
1 'polypeptide(L)'
;MASTITIKNLDISVFYSYRKMDAAVDSLTFTSLKTDGLHRLQRDWEKRKMITMQVYGGNIRYATSHFHVGLTALSYSFGKFKMDPDPKPYNLFYFRGSNNFNIGVDYMLKSNRIKFYGETALSKNGAISTLNALQLTPASYISFLVLYRYYDRRYQALFGNAFSQGSTVQNEQGVYMGLQLTPIARWKLSVYADLFRFPWLKYGIDAPSGGQEYMAQIDYTPSRNYSAYLRYKYRQKEKNGTFENDNLLRINSYKQHRIRFQQVYNFSSPFIFKTSLDGILFDDPIKKLNKGIMISQSIGWKPTTLPLQMDGYLAWFHTDDYNSRVSSYEKNILYAFNMPSFYGDGMRFALTFRLDIWKRLSLSAKLAHTHYWDRDLIGTDTEEISGSDKTDLYALLRWKF
;
A
#
# COMPACT_ATOMS: atom_id res chain seq x y z
N MET A 1 -11.93 -23.31 3.34
CA MET A 1 -12.03 -24.26 2.22
C MET A 1 -12.37 -23.47 0.98
N ALA A 2 -11.81 -23.84 -0.17
CA ALA A 2 -12.16 -23.24 -1.45
C ALA A 2 -12.06 -24.32 -2.52
N SER A 3 -12.93 -24.25 -3.54
CA SER A 3 -12.94 -25.15 -4.69
C SER A 3 -13.27 -24.35 -5.94
N THR A 4 -12.63 -24.71 -7.05
CA THR A 4 -12.92 -24.16 -8.37
C THR A 4 -13.14 -25.31 -9.34
N ILE A 5 -14.20 -25.22 -10.13
CA ILE A 5 -14.52 -26.14 -11.22
C ILE A 5 -14.47 -25.36 -12.50
N THR A 6 -13.69 -25.84 -13.48
CA THR A 6 -13.59 -25.25 -14.81
C THR A 6 -14.25 -26.18 -15.83
N ILE A 7 -15.24 -25.66 -16.55
CA ILE A 7 -15.95 -26.35 -17.62
C ILE A 7 -15.82 -25.51 -18.90
N LYS A 8 -14.90 -25.88 -19.79
CA LYS A 8 -14.57 -25.10 -21.00
C LYS A 8 -14.20 -23.64 -20.62
N ASN A 9 -15.07 -22.71 -20.97
CA ASN A 9 -14.90 -21.28 -20.75
C ASN A 9 -15.55 -20.75 -19.45
N LEU A 10 -16.12 -21.65 -18.65
CA LEU A 10 -16.84 -21.32 -17.42
C LEU A 10 -16.04 -21.78 -16.21
N ASP A 11 -15.70 -20.85 -15.33
CA ASP A 11 -15.11 -21.11 -14.02
C ASP A 11 -16.17 -20.85 -12.94
N ILE A 12 -16.36 -21.80 -12.04
CA ILE A 12 -17.23 -21.67 -10.87
C ILE A 12 -16.38 -21.90 -9.63
N SER A 13 -16.24 -20.88 -8.81
CA SER A 13 -15.47 -20.92 -7.56
C SER A 13 -16.41 -20.70 -6.38
N VAL A 14 -16.24 -21.48 -5.33
CA VAL A 14 -16.92 -21.29 -4.05
C VAL A 14 -15.92 -21.37 -2.92
N PHE A 15 -16.16 -20.62 -1.86
CA PHE A 15 -15.31 -20.66 -0.69
C PHE A 15 -16.08 -20.43 0.61
N TYR A 16 -15.54 -20.99 1.69
CA TYR A 16 -15.96 -20.78 3.05
C TYR A 16 -14.75 -20.61 3.96
N SER A 17 -14.79 -19.60 4.83
CA SER A 17 -13.77 -19.32 5.84
C SER A 17 -14.40 -19.11 7.20
N TYR A 18 -13.89 -19.80 8.19
CA TYR A 18 -14.23 -19.64 9.61
C TYR A 18 -12.94 -19.35 10.38
N ARG A 19 -12.84 -18.19 11.03
CA ARG A 19 -11.67 -17.83 11.81
C ARG A 19 -12.00 -16.91 12.96
N LYS A 20 -11.16 -16.97 13.99
CA LYS A 20 -11.19 -16.02 15.09
C LYS A 20 -10.34 -14.81 14.72
N MET A 21 -10.85 -13.61 15.04
CA MET A 21 -10.23 -12.33 14.76
C MET A 21 -9.94 -11.60 16.06
N ASP A 22 -8.92 -10.74 16.01
CA ASP A 22 -8.52 -9.90 17.13
C ASP A 22 -9.35 -8.62 17.11
N ALA A 23 -9.92 -8.27 18.26
CA ALA A 23 -10.70 -7.06 18.45
C ALA A 23 -10.76 -6.64 19.92
N ALA A 24 -10.87 -5.35 20.18
CA ALA A 24 -11.27 -4.86 21.50
C ALA A 24 -12.79 -5.00 21.61
N VAL A 25 -13.24 -5.93 22.45
CA VAL A 25 -14.66 -6.24 22.63
C VAL A 25 -15.15 -5.63 23.95
N ASP A 26 -16.25 -4.90 23.88
CA ASP A 26 -17.03 -4.48 25.02
C ASP A 26 -18.43 -5.14 24.94
N SER A 27 -18.70 -6.07 25.88
CA SER A 27 -19.90 -6.89 25.89
C SER A 27 -20.09 -7.68 24.60
N LEU A 28 -20.94 -7.23 23.68
CA LEU A 28 -21.20 -7.84 22.37
C LEU A 28 -20.85 -6.91 21.20
N THR A 29 -20.19 -5.78 21.49
CA THR A 29 -19.79 -4.80 20.47
C THR A 29 -18.27 -4.70 20.36
N PHE A 30 -17.78 -4.27 19.20
CA PHE A 30 -16.39 -3.93 18.97
C PHE A 30 -16.30 -2.78 17.95
N THR A 31 -15.30 -1.95 18.08
CA THR A 31 -15.14 -0.75 17.25
C THR A 31 -14.41 -1.02 15.94
N SER A 32 -13.41 -1.91 15.94
CA SER A 32 -12.58 -2.25 14.79
C SER A 32 -11.93 -3.61 14.93
N LEU A 33 -11.55 -4.20 13.79
CA LEU A 33 -10.71 -5.40 13.73
C LEU A 33 -9.23 -5.00 13.83
N LYS A 34 -8.47 -5.74 14.66
CA LYS A 34 -7.01 -5.63 14.67
C LYS A 34 -6.46 -6.64 13.63
N THR A 35 -5.87 -6.12 12.56
CA THR A 35 -5.41 -6.93 11.41
C THR A 35 -3.91 -6.94 11.22
N ASP A 36 -3.14 -6.27 12.08
CA ASP A 36 -1.68 -6.20 12.02
C ASP A 36 -0.97 -7.50 12.42
N GLY A 37 -1.68 -8.39 13.16
CA GLY A 37 -1.15 -9.67 13.64
C GLY A 37 -0.07 -9.54 14.72
N LEU A 38 0.12 -8.35 15.28
CA LEU A 38 1.14 -8.08 16.30
C LEU A 38 0.55 -8.21 17.71
N HIS A 39 1.23 -8.99 18.57
CA HIS A 39 0.87 -9.20 19.98
C HIS A 39 2.09 -8.88 20.85
N ARG A 40 2.50 -7.62 20.91
CA ARG A 40 3.71 -7.16 21.58
C ARG A 40 3.47 -6.76 23.03
N LEU A 41 2.29 -6.21 23.33
CA LEU A 41 1.91 -5.69 24.63
C LEU A 41 0.82 -6.54 25.27
N GLN A 42 0.68 -6.49 26.60
CA GLN A 42 -0.37 -7.18 27.33
C GLN A 42 -1.78 -6.89 26.76
N ARG A 43 -2.07 -5.62 26.48
CA ARG A 43 -3.32 -5.19 25.84
C ARG A 43 -3.59 -5.82 24.47
N ASP A 44 -2.54 -6.28 23.74
CA ASP A 44 -2.69 -6.94 22.46
C ASP A 44 -3.11 -8.41 22.62
N TRP A 45 -2.59 -9.06 23.65
CA TRP A 45 -2.97 -10.43 24.05
C TRP A 45 -4.42 -10.50 24.51
N GLU A 46 -4.90 -9.51 25.25
CA GLU A 46 -6.30 -9.39 25.71
C GLU A 46 -7.29 -9.29 24.54
N LYS A 47 -6.87 -8.68 23.43
CA LYS A 47 -7.69 -8.54 22.21
C LYS A 47 -7.62 -9.73 21.28
N ARG A 48 -6.78 -10.72 21.59
CA ARG A 48 -6.48 -11.83 20.69
C ARG A 48 -7.65 -12.80 20.56
N LYS A 49 -8.08 -13.09 19.32
CA LYS A 49 -9.10 -14.09 18.96
C LYS A 49 -10.45 -13.92 19.67
N MET A 50 -10.82 -12.68 19.97
CA MET A 50 -12.02 -12.38 20.76
C MET A 50 -13.33 -12.58 19.98
N ILE A 51 -13.33 -12.38 18.67
CA ILE A 51 -14.53 -12.51 17.85
C ILE A 51 -14.37 -13.61 16.80
N THR A 52 -15.50 -14.19 16.39
CA THR A 52 -15.56 -15.15 15.30
C THR A 52 -16.05 -14.47 14.05
N MET A 53 -15.38 -14.70 12.93
CA MET A 53 -15.80 -14.24 11.62
C MET A 53 -16.00 -15.43 10.68
N GLN A 54 -17.17 -15.50 10.09
CA GLN A 54 -17.52 -16.42 9.01
C GLN A 54 -17.60 -15.65 7.71
N VAL A 55 -17.00 -16.17 6.65
CA VAL A 55 -17.06 -15.59 5.31
C VAL A 55 -17.38 -16.71 4.33
N TYR A 56 -18.37 -16.50 3.48
CA TYR A 56 -18.70 -17.40 2.40
C TYR A 56 -19.02 -16.62 1.15
N GLY A 57 -18.73 -17.21 0.03
CA GLY A 57 -18.97 -16.57 -1.25
C GLY A 57 -18.62 -17.45 -2.42
N GLY A 58 -18.85 -16.91 -3.60
CA GLY A 58 -18.54 -17.56 -4.85
C GLY A 58 -18.38 -16.58 -5.99
N ASN A 59 -17.80 -17.08 -7.06
CA ASN A 59 -17.65 -16.38 -8.32
C ASN A 59 -18.03 -17.32 -9.46
N ILE A 60 -18.78 -16.81 -10.41
CA ILE A 60 -19.06 -17.47 -11.69
C ILE A 60 -18.47 -16.56 -12.76
N ARG A 61 -17.53 -17.09 -13.54
CA ARG A 61 -16.83 -16.36 -14.58
C ARG A 61 -16.89 -17.09 -15.91
N TYR A 62 -17.36 -16.41 -16.94
CA TYR A 62 -17.25 -16.88 -18.32
C TYR A 62 -16.18 -16.08 -19.04
N ALA A 63 -15.20 -16.76 -19.65
CA ALA A 63 -14.05 -16.11 -20.28
C ALA A 63 -13.74 -16.71 -21.65
N THR A 64 -13.49 -15.82 -22.62
CA THR A 64 -12.97 -16.14 -23.95
C THR A 64 -11.65 -15.38 -24.19
N SER A 65 -11.06 -15.54 -25.38
CA SER A 65 -9.87 -14.78 -25.76
C SER A 65 -10.12 -13.25 -25.86
N HIS A 66 -11.35 -12.84 -26.09
CA HIS A 66 -11.71 -11.45 -26.39
C HIS A 66 -12.51 -10.77 -25.29
N PHE A 67 -13.23 -11.51 -24.47
CA PHE A 67 -13.99 -10.95 -23.36
C PHE A 67 -14.09 -11.92 -22.19
N HIS A 68 -14.32 -11.37 -21.00
CA HIS A 68 -14.86 -12.11 -19.88
C HIS A 68 -15.92 -11.29 -19.15
N VAL A 69 -16.81 -12.00 -18.45
CA VAL A 69 -17.72 -11.44 -17.48
C VAL A 69 -17.73 -12.38 -16.26
N GLY A 70 -17.67 -11.79 -15.08
CA GLY A 70 -17.73 -12.50 -13.81
C GLY A 70 -18.80 -11.92 -12.90
N LEU A 71 -19.46 -12.78 -12.14
CA LEU A 71 -20.37 -12.43 -11.07
C LEU A 71 -19.80 -12.96 -9.76
N THR A 72 -19.53 -12.08 -8.80
CA THR A 72 -19.03 -12.43 -7.48
C THR A 72 -20.06 -12.07 -6.43
N ALA A 73 -20.32 -12.98 -5.50
CA ALA A 73 -21.10 -12.71 -4.31
C ALA A 73 -20.31 -13.15 -3.07
N LEU A 74 -20.31 -12.29 -2.05
CA LEU A 74 -19.60 -12.51 -0.79
C LEU A 74 -20.45 -12.05 0.37
N SER A 75 -20.55 -12.87 1.41
CA SER A 75 -21.19 -12.52 2.67
C SER A 75 -20.27 -12.81 3.85
N TYR A 76 -20.34 -11.97 4.87
CA TYR A 76 -19.63 -12.20 6.12
C TYR A 76 -20.50 -11.92 7.34
N SER A 77 -20.17 -12.59 8.44
CA SER A 77 -20.88 -12.47 9.71
C SER A 77 -19.90 -12.55 10.89
N PHE A 78 -20.13 -11.74 11.92
CA PHE A 78 -19.43 -11.78 13.20
C PHE A 78 -20.19 -12.60 14.26
N GLY A 79 -21.20 -13.37 13.87
CA GLY A 79 -22.02 -14.16 14.78
C GLY A 79 -22.84 -13.27 15.72
N LYS A 80 -22.65 -13.44 17.01
CA LYS A 80 -23.33 -12.63 18.05
C LYS A 80 -22.75 -11.23 18.23
N PHE A 81 -21.56 -10.95 17.70
CA PHE A 81 -20.89 -9.68 17.87
C PHE A 81 -21.35 -8.66 16.82
N LYS A 82 -21.36 -7.39 17.19
CA LYS A 82 -21.69 -6.26 16.34
C LYS A 82 -20.50 -5.31 16.24
N MET A 83 -20.09 -4.99 15.03
CA MET A 83 -19.18 -3.87 14.79
C MET A 83 -19.96 -2.57 14.99
N ASP A 84 -19.47 -1.70 15.87
CA ASP A 84 -20.10 -0.42 16.20
C ASP A 84 -19.02 0.61 16.51
N PRO A 85 -18.38 1.21 15.51
CA PRO A 85 -17.38 2.26 15.71
C PRO A 85 -17.97 3.46 16.44
N ASP A 86 -17.20 4.07 17.34
CA ASP A 86 -17.61 5.30 18.02
C ASP A 86 -18.09 6.34 17.01
N PRO A 87 -19.28 6.95 17.22
CA PRO A 87 -19.86 7.87 16.26
C PRO A 87 -19.02 9.14 16.14
N LYS A 88 -18.53 9.41 14.96
CA LYS A 88 -17.85 10.64 14.56
C LYS A 88 -18.44 11.13 13.23
N PRO A 89 -18.44 12.43 12.93
CA PRO A 89 -19.00 12.93 11.68
C PRO A 89 -18.40 12.26 10.43
N TYR A 90 -17.09 12.01 10.42
CA TYR A 90 -16.41 11.41 9.27
C TYR A 90 -16.74 9.93 9.03
N ASN A 91 -17.14 9.17 10.08
CA ASN A 91 -17.45 7.75 9.98
C ASN A 91 -18.95 7.43 10.00
N LEU A 92 -19.79 8.43 9.75
CA LEU A 92 -21.26 8.29 9.75
C LEU A 92 -21.75 7.14 8.85
N PHE A 93 -21.10 6.93 7.72
CA PHE A 93 -21.47 5.90 6.74
C PHE A 93 -20.67 4.59 6.86
N TYR A 94 -19.81 4.46 7.86
CA TYR A 94 -19.08 3.22 8.09
C TYR A 94 -20.04 2.08 8.44
N PHE A 95 -19.59 0.87 8.15
CA PHE A 95 -20.37 -0.31 8.48
C PHE A 95 -20.62 -0.39 9.99
N ARG A 96 -21.90 -0.63 10.35
CA ARG A 96 -22.37 -0.96 11.70
C ARG A 96 -23.29 -2.16 11.61
N GLY A 97 -22.98 -3.24 12.31
CA GLY A 97 -23.78 -4.45 12.26
C GLY A 97 -23.00 -5.72 12.51
N SER A 98 -23.72 -6.85 12.49
CA SER A 98 -23.15 -8.19 12.67
C SER A 98 -22.86 -8.92 11.36
N ASN A 99 -23.47 -8.50 10.24
CA ASN A 99 -23.32 -9.15 8.94
C ASN A 99 -23.50 -8.17 7.78
N ASN A 100 -22.81 -8.44 6.69
CA ASN A 100 -22.94 -7.70 5.44
C ASN A 100 -22.78 -8.64 4.25
N PHE A 101 -23.22 -8.20 3.06
CA PHE A 101 -22.91 -8.88 1.80
C PHE A 101 -22.56 -7.88 0.71
N ASN A 102 -21.78 -8.33 -0.25
CA ASN A 102 -21.43 -7.59 -1.46
C ASN A 102 -21.69 -8.49 -2.68
N ILE A 103 -22.21 -7.90 -3.74
CA ILE A 103 -22.35 -8.51 -5.06
C ILE A 103 -21.65 -7.61 -6.06
N GLY A 104 -20.84 -8.19 -6.93
CA GLY A 104 -20.10 -7.43 -7.95
C GLY A 104 -20.11 -8.15 -9.30
N VAL A 105 -20.10 -7.35 -10.35
CA VAL A 105 -19.92 -7.81 -11.74
C VAL A 105 -18.61 -7.24 -12.24
N ASP A 106 -17.71 -8.09 -12.67
CA ASP A 106 -16.48 -7.73 -13.36
C ASP A 106 -16.55 -8.11 -14.85
N TYR A 107 -15.89 -7.32 -15.68
CA TYR A 107 -15.92 -7.50 -17.12
C TYR A 107 -14.67 -7.00 -17.82
N MET A 108 -14.35 -7.60 -18.92
CA MET A 108 -13.29 -7.16 -19.83
C MET A 108 -13.68 -7.44 -21.29
N LEU A 109 -13.48 -6.43 -22.14
CA LEU A 109 -13.53 -6.53 -23.59
C LEU A 109 -12.13 -6.22 -24.13
N LYS A 110 -11.58 -7.09 -24.96
CA LYS A 110 -10.24 -6.97 -25.49
C LYS A 110 -10.25 -7.13 -27.01
N SER A 111 -9.66 -6.15 -27.68
CA SER A 111 -9.27 -6.20 -29.10
C SER A 111 -7.75 -6.00 -29.22
N ASN A 112 -7.21 -6.03 -30.43
CA ASN A 112 -5.76 -5.92 -30.66
C ASN A 112 -5.13 -4.65 -30.05
N ARG A 113 -5.88 -3.53 -30.05
CA ARG A 113 -5.37 -2.21 -29.64
C ARG A 113 -6.16 -1.58 -28.50
N ILE A 114 -7.30 -2.16 -28.12
CA ILE A 114 -8.25 -1.61 -27.15
C ILE A 114 -8.56 -2.67 -26.12
N LYS A 115 -8.49 -2.30 -24.85
CA LYS A 115 -8.94 -3.11 -23.74
C LYS A 115 -9.81 -2.24 -22.83
N PHE A 116 -11.08 -2.61 -22.69
CA PHE A 116 -12.00 -2.03 -21.72
C PHE A 116 -12.29 -3.03 -20.61
N TYR A 117 -12.15 -2.63 -19.36
CA TYR A 117 -12.37 -3.53 -18.22
C TYR A 117 -12.82 -2.75 -17.00
N GLY A 118 -13.51 -3.43 -16.12
CA GLY A 118 -14.00 -2.80 -14.91
C GLY A 118 -14.70 -3.76 -13.99
N GLU A 119 -15.14 -3.20 -12.86
CA GLU A 119 -15.95 -3.87 -11.86
C GLU A 119 -16.96 -2.88 -11.31
N THR A 120 -18.19 -3.34 -11.11
CA THR A 120 -19.25 -2.61 -10.40
C THR A 120 -19.83 -3.49 -9.33
N ALA A 121 -19.88 -3.01 -8.10
CA ALA A 121 -20.32 -3.78 -6.94
C ALA A 121 -21.33 -3.00 -6.10
N LEU A 122 -22.21 -3.75 -5.44
CA LEU A 122 -23.23 -3.28 -4.51
C LEU A 122 -22.96 -3.85 -3.12
N SER A 123 -23.15 -3.04 -2.09
CA SER A 123 -23.21 -3.48 -0.70
C SER A 123 -24.66 -3.64 -0.24
N LYS A 124 -24.88 -4.35 0.88
CA LYS A 124 -26.19 -4.70 1.46
C LYS A 124 -27.14 -3.50 1.58
N ASN A 125 -26.62 -2.32 1.81
CA ASN A 125 -27.40 -1.07 1.93
C ASN A 125 -27.74 -0.41 0.58
N GLY A 126 -27.49 -1.08 -0.56
CA GLY A 126 -27.76 -0.58 -1.90
C GLY A 126 -26.77 0.44 -2.45
N ALA A 127 -25.69 0.73 -1.73
CA ALA A 127 -24.66 1.63 -2.20
C ALA A 127 -23.74 0.99 -3.25
N ILE A 128 -23.34 1.78 -4.25
CA ILE A 128 -22.56 1.33 -5.41
C ILE A 128 -21.10 1.73 -5.29
N SER A 129 -20.22 0.86 -5.77
CA SER A 129 -18.82 1.14 -6.06
C SER A 129 -18.52 0.68 -7.48
N THR A 130 -17.89 1.53 -8.29
CA THR A 130 -17.51 1.17 -9.66
C THR A 130 -16.13 1.70 -10.03
N LEU A 131 -15.37 0.88 -10.76
CA LEU A 131 -14.09 1.21 -11.33
C LEU A 131 -14.05 0.71 -12.76
N ASN A 132 -13.77 1.61 -13.71
CA ASN A 132 -13.74 1.31 -15.13
C ASN A 132 -12.46 1.84 -15.76
N ALA A 133 -11.85 1.08 -16.64
CA ALA A 133 -10.63 1.46 -17.31
C ALA A 133 -10.68 1.17 -18.81
N LEU A 134 -10.20 2.13 -19.59
CA LEU A 134 -9.97 2.00 -21.02
C LEU A 134 -8.47 2.12 -21.29
N GLN A 135 -7.89 1.06 -21.82
CA GLN A 135 -6.51 1.04 -22.30
C GLN A 135 -6.47 1.03 -23.82
N LEU A 136 -5.69 1.95 -24.39
CA LEU A 136 -5.45 2.07 -25.82
C LEU A 136 -3.97 1.84 -26.10
N THR A 137 -3.65 0.96 -27.03
CA THR A 137 -2.27 0.65 -27.47
C THR A 137 -2.20 0.81 -28.98
N PRO A 138 -2.16 2.07 -29.49
CA PRO A 138 -2.19 2.33 -30.94
C PRO A 138 -0.99 1.74 -31.67
N ALA A 139 0.16 1.71 -31.00
CA ALA A 139 1.40 1.10 -31.47
C ALA A 139 2.12 0.41 -30.31
N SER A 140 3.08 -0.48 -30.60
CA SER A 140 3.81 -1.26 -29.58
C SER A 140 4.62 -0.40 -28.60
N TYR A 141 4.97 0.82 -29.01
CA TYR A 141 5.76 1.76 -28.19
C TYR A 141 4.94 2.77 -27.42
N ILE A 142 3.58 2.76 -27.52
CA ILE A 142 2.70 3.72 -26.85
C ILE A 142 1.49 3.02 -26.25
N SER A 143 1.20 3.31 -25.00
CA SER A 143 0.00 2.85 -24.29
C SER A 143 -0.61 3.99 -23.46
N PHE A 144 -1.90 4.21 -23.63
CA PHE A 144 -2.72 5.13 -22.83
C PHE A 144 -3.64 4.33 -21.93
N LEU A 145 -3.87 4.84 -20.74
CA LEU A 145 -4.85 4.32 -19.80
C LEU A 145 -5.70 5.49 -19.26
N VAL A 146 -7.00 5.35 -19.34
CA VAL A 146 -7.95 6.21 -18.62
C VAL A 146 -8.73 5.33 -17.68
N LEU A 147 -8.77 5.67 -16.40
CA LEU A 147 -9.50 4.95 -15.38
C LEU A 147 -10.41 5.92 -14.64
N TYR A 148 -11.68 5.59 -14.56
CA TYR A 148 -12.70 6.28 -13.77
C TYR A 148 -13.07 5.44 -12.57
N ARG A 149 -13.16 6.08 -11.38
CA ARG A 149 -13.64 5.44 -10.14
C ARG A 149 -14.71 6.30 -9.47
N TYR A 150 -15.72 5.61 -8.98
CA TYR A 150 -16.78 6.17 -8.16
C TYR A 150 -17.08 5.21 -7.02
N TYR A 151 -16.85 5.63 -5.78
CA TYR A 151 -17.14 4.86 -4.58
C TYR A 151 -18.10 5.69 -3.73
N ASP A 152 -19.36 5.24 -3.65
CA ASP A 152 -20.38 5.91 -2.82
C ASP A 152 -19.89 6.02 -1.37
N ARG A 153 -20.17 7.14 -0.72
CA ARG A 153 -19.84 7.34 0.70
C ARG A 153 -20.48 6.32 1.64
N ARG A 154 -21.55 5.66 1.21
CA ARG A 154 -22.27 4.60 1.95
C ARG A 154 -21.84 3.19 1.57
N TYR A 155 -20.97 3.00 0.56
CA TYR A 155 -20.52 1.68 0.16
C TYR A 155 -19.70 1.02 1.26
N GLN A 156 -20.01 -0.25 1.57
CA GLN A 156 -19.45 -0.99 2.69
C GLN A 156 -18.91 -2.32 2.22
N ALA A 157 -17.58 -2.46 2.16
CA ALA A 157 -16.89 -3.69 1.78
C ALA A 157 -15.65 -3.89 2.66
N LEU A 158 -15.72 -4.83 3.60
CA LEU A 158 -14.61 -5.15 4.50
C LEU A 158 -13.38 -5.67 3.77
N PHE A 159 -13.57 -6.40 2.69
CA PHE A 159 -12.51 -7.01 1.88
C PHE A 159 -12.26 -6.27 0.56
N GLY A 160 -12.92 -5.14 0.37
CA GLY A 160 -12.73 -4.33 -0.83
C GLY A 160 -11.32 -3.75 -0.89
N ASN A 161 -10.63 -3.99 -2.02
CA ASN A 161 -9.34 -3.39 -2.32
C ASN A 161 -9.33 -2.97 -3.79
N ALA A 162 -9.38 -1.68 -4.05
CA ALA A 162 -9.41 -1.11 -5.37
C ALA A 162 -8.46 0.08 -5.48
N PHE A 163 -8.14 0.51 -6.69
CA PHE A 163 -7.33 1.69 -6.92
C PHE A 163 -8.01 2.93 -6.32
N SER A 164 -7.44 3.48 -5.26
CA SER A 164 -7.99 4.63 -4.52
C SER A 164 -6.88 5.49 -3.90
N GLN A 165 -7.22 6.72 -3.54
CA GLN A 165 -6.40 7.62 -2.74
C GLN A 165 -6.73 7.52 -1.25
N GLY A 166 -7.86 6.92 -0.92
CA GLY A 166 -8.27 6.55 0.43
C GLY A 166 -7.73 5.19 0.86
N SER A 167 -7.88 4.86 2.15
CA SER A 167 -7.54 3.53 2.71
C SER A 167 -8.64 2.49 2.52
N THR A 168 -9.83 2.92 2.12
CA THR A 168 -11.03 2.09 1.93
C THR A 168 -11.67 2.39 0.59
N VAL A 169 -12.38 1.44 0.01
CA VAL A 169 -13.17 1.60 -1.22
C VAL A 169 -14.50 2.27 -0.86
N GLN A 170 -14.44 3.54 -0.45
CA GLN A 170 -15.59 4.31 0.03
C GLN A 170 -15.30 5.80 -0.09
N ASN A 171 -16.36 6.62 -0.36
CA ASN A 171 -16.29 8.06 -0.32
C ASN A 171 -15.21 8.65 -1.24
N GLU A 172 -15.07 8.16 -2.47
CA GLU A 172 -14.07 8.67 -3.41
C GLU A 172 -14.60 8.68 -4.85
N GLN A 173 -14.27 9.73 -5.58
CA GLN A 173 -14.47 9.84 -7.03
C GLN A 173 -13.19 10.32 -7.66
N GLY A 174 -12.82 9.80 -8.82
CA GLY A 174 -11.59 10.23 -9.46
C GLY A 174 -11.42 9.72 -10.88
N VAL A 175 -10.55 10.42 -11.60
CA VAL A 175 -10.10 10.06 -12.94
C VAL A 175 -8.57 9.97 -12.92
N TYR A 176 -8.06 8.83 -13.33
CA TYR A 176 -6.65 8.61 -13.54
C TYR A 176 -6.37 8.49 -15.03
N MET A 177 -5.36 9.19 -15.51
CA MET A 177 -4.88 9.15 -16.89
C MET A 177 -3.40 8.82 -16.88
N GLY A 178 -3.03 7.77 -17.59
CA GLY A 178 -1.64 7.30 -17.71
C GLY A 178 -1.19 7.20 -19.15
N LEU A 179 0.07 7.52 -19.39
CA LEU A 179 0.74 7.36 -20.68
C LEU A 179 2.07 6.67 -20.45
N GLN A 180 2.34 5.63 -21.23
CA GLN A 180 3.64 5.00 -21.30
C GLN A 180 4.15 5.05 -22.74
N LEU A 181 5.39 5.47 -22.89
CA LEU A 181 6.11 5.56 -24.17
C LEU A 181 7.42 4.79 -24.07
N THR A 182 7.76 4.06 -25.13
CA THR A 182 9.08 3.47 -25.37
C THR A 182 9.62 3.94 -26.72
N PRO A 183 9.90 5.27 -26.87
CA PRO A 183 10.17 5.89 -28.16
C PRO A 183 11.47 5.40 -28.80
N ILE A 184 12.42 5.04 -27.96
CA ILE A 184 13.76 4.56 -28.35
C ILE A 184 14.07 3.32 -27.53
N ALA A 185 14.78 2.36 -28.13
CA ALA A 185 15.25 1.18 -27.41
C ALA A 185 15.99 1.58 -26.11
N ARG A 186 15.74 0.85 -25.02
CA ARG A 186 16.35 1.05 -23.70
C ARG A 186 15.77 2.21 -22.87
N TRP A 187 14.92 3.07 -23.45
CA TRP A 187 14.27 4.18 -22.74
C TRP A 187 12.76 3.96 -22.64
N LYS A 188 12.23 4.19 -21.45
CA LYS A 188 10.80 4.17 -21.20
C LYS A 188 10.42 5.43 -20.42
N LEU A 189 9.41 6.15 -20.91
CA LEU A 189 8.77 7.26 -20.24
C LEU A 189 7.40 6.82 -19.71
N SER A 190 7.11 7.10 -18.48
CA SER A 190 5.80 6.89 -17.88
C SER A 190 5.34 8.17 -17.20
N VAL A 191 4.16 8.64 -17.54
CA VAL A 191 3.55 9.82 -16.92
C VAL A 191 2.11 9.50 -16.51
N TYR A 192 1.64 10.09 -15.41
CA TYR A 192 0.23 10.03 -15.07
C TYR A 192 -0.25 11.29 -14.37
N ALA A 193 -1.57 11.49 -14.45
CA ALA A 193 -2.35 12.43 -13.67
C ALA A 193 -3.48 11.67 -12.98
N ASP A 194 -3.69 11.93 -11.69
CA ASP A 194 -4.80 11.41 -10.88
C ASP A 194 -5.52 12.59 -10.23
N LEU A 195 -6.76 12.82 -10.63
CA LEU A 195 -7.64 13.87 -10.09
C LEU A 195 -8.72 13.21 -9.28
N PHE A 196 -8.92 13.62 -8.03
CA PHE A 196 -9.85 12.95 -7.13
C PHE A 196 -10.51 13.90 -6.15
N ARG A 197 -11.68 13.48 -5.66
CA ARG A 197 -12.41 14.17 -4.60
C ARG A 197 -13.04 13.18 -3.64
N PHE A 198 -13.26 13.64 -2.42
CA PHE A 198 -13.97 12.95 -1.34
C PHE A 198 -15.25 13.74 -1.03
N PRO A 199 -16.43 13.27 -1.48
CA PRO A 199 -17.69 13.99 -1.29
C PRO A 199 -18.14 14.15 0.16
N TRP A 200 -17.59 13.36 1.08
CA TRP A 200 -17.86 13.40 2.51
C TRP A 200 -16.59 13.61 3.31
N LEU A 201 -16.73 13.94 4.58
CA LEU A 201 -15.68 14.10 5.59
C LEU A 201 -14.76 12.90 5.67
N LYS A 202 -13.53 13.11 6.10
CA LYS A 202 -12.53 12.07 6.38
C LYS A 202 -11.88 12.32 7.72
N TYR A 203 -11.21 11.33 8.26
CA TYR A 203 -10.38 11.53 9.44
C TYR A 203 -9.38 12.68 9.22
N GLY A 204 -9.43 13.70 10.08
CA GLY A 204 -8.60 14.91 9.98
C GLY A 204 -9.00 15.90 8.89
N ILE A 205 -10.22 15.76 8.30
CA ILE A 205 -10.74 16.68 7.29
C ILE A 205 -12.26 16.84 7.48
N ASP A 206 -12.68 17.98 8.00
CA ASP A 206 -14.06 18.24 8.44
C ASP A 206 -14.94 18.89 7.37
N ALA A 207 -14.56 18.74 6.10
CA ALA A 207 -15.38 19.12 4.94
C ALA A 207 -15.14 18.17 3.76
N PRO A 208 -15.99 18.17 2.72
CA PRO A 208 -15.67 17.60 1.43
C PRO A 208 -14.35 18.13 0.91
N SER A 209 -13.50 17.26 0.38
CA SER A 209 -12.12 17.60 0.02
C SER A 209 -11.71 17.00 -1.31
N GLY A 210 -10.61 17.47 -1.88
CA GLY A 210 -10.08 16.98 -3.12
C GLY A 210 -8.56 16.95 -3.15
N GLY A 211 -8.05 16.55 -4.31
CA GLY A 211 -6.62 16.54 -4.55
C GLY A 211 -6.26 16.13 -5.96
N GLN A 212 -4.99 16.28 -6.24
CA GLN A 212 -4.40 15.91 -7.51
C GLN A 212 -3.00 15.34 -7.30
N GLU A 213 -2.64 14.42 -8.16
CA GLU A 213 -1.33 13.78 -8.13
C GLU A 213 -0.81 13.65 -9.57
N TYR A 214 0.43 14.05 -9.80
CA TYR A 214 1.11 13.91 -11.08
C TYR A 214 2.43 13.17 -10.88
N MET A 215 2.80 12.35 -11.84
CA MET A 215 4.08 11.66 -11.83
C MET A 215 4.67 11.60 -13.23
N ALA A 216 5.98 11.81 -13.32
CA ALA A 216 6.79 11.53 -14.49
C ALA A 216 7.98 10.66 -14.09
N GLN A 217 8.22 9.61 -14.85
CA GLN A 217 9.35 8.70 -14.66
C GLN A 217 10.00 8.39 -15.99
N ILE A 218 11.32 8.47 -16.00
CA ILE A 218 12.16 8.05 -17.13
C ILE A 218 13.00 6.87 -16.65
N ASP A 219 12.84 5.73 -17.29
CA ASP A 219 13.64 4.52 -17.06
C ASP A 219 14.68 4.38 -18.18
N TYR A 220 15.90 4.04 -17.83
CA TYR A 220 17.00 3.74 -18.74
C TYR A 220 17.58 2.37 -18.41
N THR A 221 17.52 1.44 -19.40
CA THR A 221 17.96 0.05 -19.24
C THR A 221 18.84 -0.33 -20.44
N PRO A 222 20.13 0.13 -20.46
CA PRO A 222 21.02 -0.10 -21.58
C PRO A 222 21.43 -1.56 -21.74
N SER A 223 21.44 -2.34 -20.65
CA SER A 223 21.84 -3.74 -20.64
C SER A 223 21.04 -4.53 -19.58
N ARG A 224 21.20 -5.85 -19.55
CA ARG A 224 20.64 -6.71 -18.48
C ARG A 224 21.28 -6.45 -17.10
N ASN A 225 22.47 -5.85 -17.11
CA ASN A 225 23.28 -5.66 -15.90
C ASN A 225 23.10 -4.25 -15.30
N TYR A 226 22.48 -3.32 -16.01
CA TYR A 226 22.31 -1.95 -15.53
C TYR A 226 20.90 -1.44 -15.80
N SER A 227 20.29 -0.83 -14.81
CA SER A 227 19.07 -0.06 -14.95
C SER A 227 19.10 1.16 -14.03
N ALA A 228 18.55 2.27 -14.51
CA ALA A 228 18.39 3.48 -13.72
C ALA A 228 17.03 4.11 -14.01
N TYR A 229 16.49 4.84 -13.06
CA TYR A 229 15.34 5.70 -13.30
C TYR A 229 15.44 7.02 -12.52
N LEU A 230 14.82 8.03 -13.10
CA LEU A 230 14.52 9.30 -12.44
C LEU A 230 12.99 9.45 -12.39
N ARG A 231 12.46 9.69 -11.20
CA ARG A 231 11.03 9.91 -10.95
C ARG A 231 10.81 11.24 -10.25
N TYR A 232 9.88 12.01 -10.78
CA TYR A 232 9.31 13.16 -10.10
C TYR A 232 7.84 12.92 -9.82
N LYS A 233 7.37 13.25 -8.62
CA LYS A 233 5.98 13.13 -8.21
C LYS A 233 5.54 14.39 -7.47
N TYR A 234 4.45 14.98 -7.95
CA TYR A 234 3.74 16.08 -7.31
C TYR A 234 2.45 15.56 -6.73
N ARG A 235 2.11 15.98 -5.52
CA ARG A 235 0.84 15.68 -4.87
C ARG A 235 0.32 16.91 -4.15
N GLN A 236 -0.95 17.22 -4.36
CA GLN A 236 -1.68 18.22 -3.61
C GLN A 236 -2.89 17.54 -2.98
N LYS A 237 -3.08 17.74 -1.67
CA LYS A 237 -4.22 17.25 -0.90
C LYS A 237 -4.64 18.30 0.11
N GLU A 238 -5.87 18.17 0.60
CA GLU A 238 -6.44 19.03 1.63
C GLU A 238 -6.40 18.37 3.00
N LYS A 239 -6.29 19.16 4.03
CA LYS A 239 -6.35 18.79 5.46
C LYS A 239 -6.91 19.93 6.30
N ASN A 240 -7.34 19.65 7.52
CA ASN A 240 -7.64 20.68 8.50
C ASN A 240 -6.38 21.46 8.87
N GLY A 241 -6.54 22.75 9.12
CA GLY A 241 -5.48 23.62 9.62
C GLY A 241 -6.04 24.81 10.37
N THR A 242 -5.28 25.30 11.35
CA THR A 242 -5.57 26.50 12.12
C THR A 242 -4.53 27.56 11.79
N PHE A 243 -4.95 28.71 11.31
CA PHE A 243 -4.05 29.85 11.05
C PHE A 243 -3.73 30.57 12.36
N GLU A 244 -2.53 31.11 12.50
CA GLU A 244 -2.03 31.71 13.75
C GLU A 244 -2.95 32.79 14.37
N ASN A 245 -3.73 33.49 13.54
CA ASN A 245 -4.63 34.55 13.97
C ASN A 245 -6.11 34.19 13.93
N ASP A 246 -6.46 32.90 13.73
CA ASP A 246 -7.82 32.44 13.56
C ASP A 246 -8.02 31.12 14.29
N ASN A 247 -8.83 31.14 15.34
CA ASN A 247 -9.18 29.92 16.10
C ASN A 247 -10.13 28.98 15.33
N LEU A 248 -10.52 29.33 14.10
CA LEU A 248 -11.40 28.52 13.27
C LEU A 248 -10.62 27.49 12.49
N LEU A 249 -11.08 26.25 12.56
CA LEU A 249 -10.60 25.16 11.72
C LEU A 249 -11.02 25.41 10.26
N ARG A 250 -10.05 25.56 9.37
CA ARG A 250 -10.28 25.73 7.92
C ARG A 250 -9.64 24.59 7.14
N ILE A 251 -10.19 24.28 5.99
CA ILE A 251 -9.58 23.37 5.04
C ILE A 251 -8.41 24.08 4.37
N ASN A 252 -7.25 23.43 4.42
CA ASN A 252 -5.99 23.91 3.88
C ASN A 252 -5.40 22.92 2.90
N SER A 253 -4.84 23.42 1.79
CA SER A 253 -4.21 22.61 0.76
C SER A 253 -2.70 22.60 0.95
N TYR A 254 -2.12 21.41 1.14
CA TYR A 254 -0.68 21.21 1.16
C TYR A 254 -0.19 20.61 -0.16
N LYS A 255 1.06 20.93 -0.51
CA LYS A 255 1.73 20.43 -1.71
C LYS A 255 2.96 19.61 -1.29
N GLN A 256 3.21 18.55 -2.03
CA GLN A 256 4.36 17.70 -1.81
C GLN A 256 5.03 17.39 -3.15
N HIS A 257 6.31 17.68 -3.24
CA HIS A 257 7.16 17.33 -4.37
C HIS A 257 8.13 16.25 -3.92
N ARG A 258 8.22 15.16 -4.69
CA ARG A 258 9.17 14.07 -4.44
C ARG A 258 9.98 13.83 -5.71
N ILE A 259 11.30 13.75 -5.53
CA ILE A 259 12.21 13.33 -6.58
C ILE A 259 12.96 12.09 -6.10
N ARG A 260 13.09 11.09 -6.98
CA ARG A 260 13.88 9.90 -6.71
C ARG A 260 14.69 9.53 -7.92
N PHE A 261 16.00 9.42 -7.71
CA PHE A 261 16.90 8.75 -8.64
C PHE A 261 17.28 7.39 -8.04
N GLN A 262 17.23 6.33 -8.84
CA GLN A 262 17.69 5.02 -8.43
C GLN A 262 18.44 4.36 -9.59
N GLN A 263 19.57 3.73 -9.25
CA GLN A 263 20.28 2.86 -10.18
C GLN A 263 20.54 1.50 -9.56
N VAL A 264 20.54 0.48 -10.41
CA VAL A 264 20.86 -0.91 -10.05
C VAL A 264 21.93 -1.39 -11.02
N TYR A 265 23.00 -1.89 -10.48
CA TYR A 265 24.09 -2.50 -11.24
C TYR A 265 24.31 -3.93 -10.76
N ASN A 266 24.13 -4.88 -11.66
CA ASN A 266 24.39 -6.29 -11.46
C ASN A 266 25.77 -6.60 -12.06
N PHE A 267 26.81 -6.68 -11.23
CA PHE A 267 28.09 -7.24 -11.70
C PHE A 267 27.85 -8.68 -12.10
N SER A 268 28.58 -9.14 -13.12
CA SER A 268 28.47 -10.53 -13.58
C SER A 268 28.68 -11.48 -12.40
N SER A 269 27.63 -11.74 -11.61
CA SER A 269 27.61 -12.56 -10.40
C SER A 269 28.91 -12.47 -9.50
N PRO A 270 28.85 -12.36 -8.19
CA PRO A 270 27.67 -12.53 -7.31
C PRO A 270 27.09 -11.23 -6.75
N PHE A 271 27.56 -10.05 -7.18
CA PHE A 271 27.24 -8.78 -6.53
C PHE A 271 26.15 -7.98 -7.28
N ILE A 272 25.25 -7.38 -6.49
CA ILE A 272 24.23 -6.45 -6.94
C ILE A 272 24.38 -5.16 -6.12
N PHE A 273 24.54 -4.02 -6.79
CA PHE A 273 24.60 -2.71 -6.16
C PHE A 273 23.34 -1.93 -6.51
N LYS A 274 22.74 -1.31 -5.50
CA LYS A 274 21.59 -0.43 -5.69
C LYS A 274 21.82 0.86 -4.91
N THR A 275 21.88 1.99 -5.62
CA THR A 275 21.97 3.33 -5.07
C THR A 275 20.67 4.05 -5.27
N SER A 276 20.17 4.76 -4.24
CA SER A 276 19.00 5.62 -4.34
C SER A 276 19.25 6.97 -3.70
N LEU A 277 18.79 8.03 -4.37
CA LEU A 277 18.76 9.41 -3.90
C LEU A 277 17.31 9.85 -3.86
N ASP A 278 16.83 10.27 -2.71
CA ASP A 278 15.46 10.69 -2.46
C ASP A 278 15.42 12.12 -1.94
N GLY A 279 14.60 12.96 -2.55
CA GLY A 279 14.34 14.32 -2.10
C GLY A 279 12.84 14.56 -1.93
N ILE A 280 12.48 15.31 -0.91
CA ILE A 280 11.11 15.70 -0.61
C ILE A 280 11.05 17.19 -0.27
N LEU A 281 10.03 17.88 -0.81
CA LEU A 281 9.64 19.22 -0.38
C LEU A 281 8.17 19.16 0.02
N PHE A 282 7.86 19.60 1.21
CA PHE A 282 6.51 19.66 1.75
C PHE A 282 6.15 21.11 2.04
N ASP A 283 5.24 21.66 1.24
CA ASP A 283 4.76 23.03 1.31
C ASP A 283 3.35 23.04 1.94
N ASP A 284 3.26 23.63 3.11
CA ASP A 284 2.04 23.80 3.88
C ASP A 284 1.84 25.30 4.13
N PRO A 285 0.77 25.93 3.64
CA PRO A 285 0.55 27.38 3.82
C PRO A 285 0.53 27.86 5.28
N ILE A 286 0.30 26.94 6.23
CA ILE A 286 0.27 27.26 7.67
C ILE A 286 1.65 27.08 8.31
N LYS A 287 2.48 26.22 7.73
CA LYS A 287 3.80 25.87 8.27
C LYS A 287 4.91 26.29 7.30
N LYS A 288 6.11 26.43 7.83
CA LYS A 288 7.31 26.67 7.02
C LYS A 288 7.51 25.52 6.02
N LEU A 289 8.07 25.83 4.86
CA LEU A 289 8.49 24.83 3.87
C LEU A 289 9.46 23.82 4.50
N ASN A 290 9.09 22.55 4.49
CA ASN A 290 9.89 21.46 5.04
C ASN A 290 10.56 20.65 3.93
N LYS A 291 11.81 20.29 4.14
CA LYS A 291 12.65 19.54 3.21
C LYS A 291 13.06 18.21 3.82
N GLY A 292 13.31 17.24 2.98
CA GLY A 292 13.91 15.98 3.38
C GLY A 292 14.78 15.42 2.25
N ILE A 293 15.90 14.82 2.62
CA ILE A 293 16.82 14.15 1.70
C ILE A 293 17.25 12.81 2.30
N MET A 294 17.49 11.83 1.44
CA MET A 294 18.07 10.56 1.83
C MET A 294 18.95 10.01 0.72
N ILE A 295 20.09 9.49 1.10
CA ILE A 295 21.00 8.75 0.24
C ILE A 295 21.09 7.34 0.79
N SER A 296 20.85 6.34 -0.05
CA SER A 296 20.95 4.96 0.39
C SER A 296 21.69 4.08 -0.62
N GLN A 297 22.44 3.12 -0.07
CA GLN A 297 23.22 2.13 -0.80
C GLN A 297 22.87 0.74 -0.30
N SER A 298 22.51 -0.17 -1.22
CA SER A 298 22.38 -1.60 -0.92
C SER A 298 23.43 -2.38 -1.70
N ILE A 299 24.00 -3.41 -1.06
CA ILE A 299 24.94 -4.35 -1.66
C ILE A 299 24.41 -5.75 -1.40
N GLY A 300 23.94 -6.42 -2.45
CA GLY A 300 23.56 -7.82 -2.40
C GLY A 300 24.72 -8.70 -2.85
N TRP A 301 24.97 -9.79 -2.13
CA TRP A 301 25.91 -10.82 -2.47
C TRP A 301 25.22 -12.18 -2.50
N LYS A 302 25.19 -12.80 -3.69
CA LYS A 302 24.53 -14.09 -3.93
C LYS A 302 25.42 -14.97 -4.81
N PRO A 303 26.41 -15.65 -4.23
CA PRO A 303 27.26 -16.58 -4.97
C PRO A 303 26.46 -17.79 -5.48
N THR A 304 26.90 -18.34 -6.60
CA THR A 304 26.26 -19.54 -7.20
C THR A 304 26.73 -20.83 -6.54
N THR A 305 27.90 -20.81 -5.93
CA THR A 305 28.59 -21.98 -5.32
C THR A 305 28.25 -22.20 -3.86
N LEU A 306 27.77 -21.16 -3.16
CA LEU A 306 27.47 -21.24 -1.72
C LEU A 306 25.96 -21.07 -1.49
N PRO A 307 25.38 -21.83 -0.54
CA PRO A 307 23.96 -21.69 -0.19
C PRO A 307 23.69 -20.46 0.72
N LEU A 308 24.51 -19.42 0.60
CA LEU A 308 24.48 -18.20 1.40
C LEU A 308 24.13 -16.99 0.55
N GLN A 309 23.25 -16.15 1.06
CA GLN A 309 22.92 -14.83 0.48
C GLN A 309 23.07 -13.78 1.58
N MET A 310 23.69 -12.66 1.25
CA MET A 310 23.85 -11.53 2.16
C MET A 310 23.41 -10.25 1.47
N ASP A 311 22.79 -9.34 2.24
CA ASP A 311 22.39 -8.03 1.76
C ASP A 311 22.72 -6.99 2.83
N GLY A 312 23.67 -6.11 2.51
CA GLY A 312 24.01 -4.93 3.31
C GLY A 312 23.20 -3.72 2.82
N TYR A 313 22.78 -2.88 3.72
CA TYR A 313 22.09 -1.63 3.47
C TYR A 313 22.64 -0.52 4.37
N LEU A 314 22.91 0.63 3.78
CA LEU A 314 23.31 1.85 4.48
C LEU A 314 22.47 3.00 3.95
N ALA A 315 21.96 3.84 4.84
CA ALA A 315 21.27 5.07 4.48
C ALA A 315 21.64 6.19 5.43
N TRP A 316 21.84 7.37 4.87
CA TRP A 316 21.90 8.66 5.58
C TRP A 316 20.66 9.45 5.22
N PHE A 317 20.05 10.12 6.20
CA PHE A 317 18.86 10.94 6.01
C PHE A 317 18.90 12.21 6.86
N HIS A 318 18.31 13.27 6.30
CA HIS A 318 18.04 14.54 6.96
C HIS A 318 16.64 15.02 6.58
N THR A 319 15.82 15.41 7.54
CA THR A 319 14.49 15.96 7.28
C THR A 319 14.12 17.00 8.34
N ASP A 320 13.51 18.11 7.92
CA ASP A 320 13.12 19.20 8.82
C ASP A 320 11.99 18.83 9.77
N ASP A 321 11.03 17.96 9.34
CA ASP A 321 9.85 17.57 10.10
C ASP A 321 9.34 16.18 9.65
N TYR A 322 8.45 15.60 10.43
CA TYR A 322 7.74 14.35 10.10
C TYR A 322 6.99 14.40 8.76
N ASN A 323 6.51 15.58 8.32
CA ASN A 323 5.83 15.73 7.03
C ASN A 323 6.76 15.57 5.82
N SER A 324 8.05 15.85 5.99
CA SER A 324 9.10 15.67 4.99
C SER A 324 9.84 14.34 5.13
N ARG A 325 9.29 13.38 5.89
CA ARG A 325 9.90 12.06 6.08
C ARG A 325 10.15 11.34 4.77
N VAL A 326 11.27 10.66 4.72
CA VAL A 326 11.72 9.83 3.60
C VAL A 326 11.54 8.35 3.91
N SER A 327 11.33 7.55 2.88
CA SER A 327 11.12 6.10 3.06
C SER A 327 11.92 5.34 2.02
N SER A 328 12.60 4.29 2.42
CA SER A 328 13.33 3.41 1.54
C SER A 328 12.99 1.95 1.77
N TYR A 329 13.08 1.18 0.70
CA TYR A 329 12.97 -0.27 0.81
C TYR A 329 14.34 -0.84 1.20
N GLU A 330 14.39 -1.53 2.33
CA GLU A 330 15.47 -2.40 2.74
C GLU A 330 15.02 -3.86 2.69
N LYS A 331 15.91 -4.77 2.31
CA LYS A 331 15.59 -6.20 2.27
C LYS A 331 15.25 -6.71 3.66
N ASN A 332 14.26 -7.58 3.75
CA ASN A 332 13.84 -8.18 5.01
C ASN A 332 13.80 -9.71 4.90
N ILE A 333 13.66 -10.39 6.06
CA ILE A 333 13.40 -11.81 6.10
C ILE A 333 12.01 -12.12 5.56
N LEU A 334 11.77 -13.34 5.13
CA LEU A 334 10.47 -13.77 4.64
C LEU A 334 9.39 -13.60 5.72
N TYR A 335 8.20 -13.19 5.35
CA TYR A 335 7.04 -12.89 6.20
C TYR A 335 7.16 -11.61 7.05
N ALA A 336 8.28 -10.92 7.05
CA ALA A 336 8.44 -9.62 7.68
C ALA A 336 8.56 -8.55 6.58
N PHE A 337 7.44 -7.91 6.22
CA PHE A 337 7.45 -6.78 5.31
C PHE A 337 7.49 -5.48 6.11
N ASN A 338 8.51 -4.68 5.89
CA ASN A 338 8.62 -3.35 6.47
C ASN A 338 9.26 -2.41 5.44
N MET A 339 8.68 -1.23 5.30
CA MET A 339 9.26 -0.11 4.57
C MET A 339 9.53 0.99 5.60
N PRO A 340 10.74 1.04 6.19
CA PRO A 340 11.04 2.03 7.21
C PRO A 340 10.90 3.44 6.66
N SER A 341 10.41 4.32 7.52
CA SER A 341 10.23 5.74 7.27
C SER A 341 11.05 6.51 8.29
N PHE A 342 11.86 7.45 7.81
CA PHE A 342 12.81 8.18 8.62
C PHE A 342 12.47 9.67 8.63
N TYR A 343 12.62 10.32 9.79
CA TYR A 343 12.50 11.76 9.96
C TYR A 343 13.52 12.25 11.02
N GLY A 344 13.94 13.52 10.91
CA GLY A 344 15.07 14.07 11.65
C GLY A 344 16.40 13.76 10.97
N ASP A 345 17.48 13.72 11.74
CA ASP A 345 18.84 13.49 11.29
C ASP A 345 19.36 12.14 11.76
N GLY A 346 19.93 11.36 10.86
CA GLY A 346 20.48 10.08 11.28
C GLY A 346 21.01 9.19 10.17
N MET A 347 21.48 8.02 10.61
CA MET A 347 21.94 6.92 9.74
C MET A 347 21.24 5.63 10.08
N ARG A 348 21.05 4.82 9.05
CA ARG A 348 20.56 3.44 9.19
C ARG A 348 21.50 2.47 8.51
N PHE A 349 21.86 1.43 9.26
CA PHE A 349 22.56 0.24 8.75
C PHE A 349 21.63 -0.97 8.87
N ALA A 350 21.65 -1.87 7.88
CA ALA A 350 21.00 -3.18 8.02
C ALA A 350 21.80 -4.26 7.30
N LEU A 351 21.87 -5.43 7.90
CA LEU A 351 22.49 -6.63 7.34
C LEU A 351 21.48 -7.76 7.41
N THR A 352 21.16 -8.33 6.25
CA THR A 352 20.28 -9.49 6.14
C THR A 352 21.07 -10.64 5.55
N PHE A 353 20.97 -11.82 6.13
CA PHE A 353 21.54 -13.03 5.57
C PHE A 353 20.50 -14.14 5.49
N ARG A 354 20.72 -15.05 4.55
CA ARG A 354 19.95 -16.27 4.39
C ARG A 354 20.91 -17.41 4.05
N LEU A 355 20.82 -18.48 4.83
CA LEU A 355 21.55 -19.71 4.63
C LEU A 355 20.57 -20.85 4.33
N ASP A 356 20.66 -21.45 3.14
CA ASP A 356 19.90 -22.63 2.76
C ASP A 356 20.70 -23.89 3.21
N ILE A 357 20.47 -24.37 4.43
CA ILE A 357 21.22 -25.48 5.06
C ILE A 357 20.98 -26.78 4.29
N TRP A 358 19.71 -27.05 3.94
CA TRP A 358 19.28 -28.14 3.08
C TRP A 358 18.19 -27.68 2.13
N LYS A 359 17.81 -28.52 1.15
CA LYS A 359 16.71 -28.21 0.20
C LYS A 359 15.41 -27.83 0.90
N ARG A 360 15.21 -28.30 2.15
CA ARG A 360 13.97 -28.07 2.93
C ARG A 360 14.18 -27.17 4.16
N LEU A 361 15.40 -26.87 4.54
CA LEU A 361 15.70 -26.09 5.75
C LEU A 361 16.50 -24.84 5.39
N SER A 362 15.98 -23.68 5.76
CA SER A 362 16.67 -22.40 5.61
C SER A 362 16.60 -21.55 6.88
N LEU A 363 17.71 -20.91 7.20
CA LEU A 363 17.85 -19.92 8.25
C LEU A 363 17.96 -18.54 7.61
N SER A 364 17.22 -17.59 8.12
CA SER A 364 17.36 -16.17 7.73
C SER A 364 17.44 -15.32 8.99
N ALA A 365 18.29 -14.31 8.97
CA ALA A 365 18.31 -13.30 10.03
C ALA A 365 18.58 -11.91 9.46
N LYS A 366 18.17 -10.91 10.21
CA LYS A 366 18.42 -9.50 9.92
C LYS A 366 18.76 -8.79 11.21
N LEU A 367 19.83 -8.02 11.15
CA LEU A 367 20.21 -7.01 12.12
C LEU A 367 20.03 -5.64 11.45
N ALA A 368 19.33 -4.73 12.10
CA ALA A 368 19.20 -3.38 11.61
C ALA A 368 19.34 -2.39 12.76
N HIS A 369 20.12 -1.34 12.55
CA HIS A 369 20.45 -0.33 13.54
C HIS A 369 20.23 1.05 12.94
N THR A 370 19.54 1.94 13.70
CA THR A 370 19.33 3.34 13.34
C THR A 370 19.87 4.19 14.47
N HIS A 371 20.73 5.13 14.13
CA HIS A 371 21.25 6.15 15.03
C HIS A 371 20.71 7.53 14.61
N TYR A 372 20.15 8.27 15.58
CA TYR A 372 19.66 9.64 15.38
C TYR A 372 20.62 10.63 16.06
N TRP A 373 20.90 11.75 15.38
CA TRP A 373 21.77 12.81 15.94
C TRP A 373 20.97 13.95 16.57
N ASP A 374 19.67 14.00 16.35
CA ASP A 374 18.79 15.10 16.71
C ASP A 374 17.85 14.81 17.87
N ARG A 375 17.96 13.64 18.52
CA ARG A 375 17.04 13.23 19.59
C ARG A 375 17.60 12.17 20.53
N ASP A 376 17.08 12.20 21.78
CA ASP A 376 17.38 11.24 22.84
C ASP A 376 16.18 10.34 23.18
N LEU A 377 15.06 10.50 22.44
CA LEU A 377 13.86 9.69 22.58
C LEU A 377 13.33 9.27 21.21
N ILE A 378 13.07 7.98 21.02
CA ILE A 378 12.56 7.40 19.77
C ILE A 378 11.22 6.74 20.04
N GLY A 379 10.19 7.05 19.26
CA GLY A 379 8.83 6.53 19.44
C GLY A 379 8.00 7.37 20.41
N THR A 380 6.88 6.83 20.84
CA THR A 380 5.94 7.49 21.75
C THR A 380 5.22 6.46 22.62
N ASP A 381 4.76 6.86 23.81
CA ASP A 381 3.96 6.06 24.72
C ASP A 381 4.69 4.74 25.10
N THR A 382 4.01 3.62 25.04
CA THR A 382 4.53 2.29 25.44
C THR A 382 5.59 1.72 24.48
N GLU A 383 5.87 2.36 23.35
CA GLU A 383 6.91 2.00 22.39
C GLU A 383 8.10 2.98 22.41
N GLU A 384 8.17 3.83 23.43
CA GLU A 384 9.26 4.78 23.59
C GLU A 384 10.57 4.07 23.96
N ILE A 385 11.65 4.49 23.32
CA ILE A 385 13.00 4.02 23.55
C ILE A 385 13.81 5.23 24.01
N SER A 386 14.35 5.16 25.22
CA SER A 386 15.30 6.14 25.71
C SER A 386 16.65 5.98 25.03
N GLY A 387 17.17 7.09 24.48
CA GLY A 387 18.41 7.15 23.71
C GLY A 387 18.20 7.43 22.24
N SER A 388 19.29 7.66 21.55
CA SER A 388 19.36 7.99 20.12
C SER A 388 19.44 6.78 19.20
N ASP A 389 19.46 5.55 19.76
CA ASP A 389 19.71 4.32 19.03
C ASP A 389 18.52 3.37 19.04
N LYS A 390 18.22 2.80 17.87
CA LYS A 390 17.22 1.75 17.73
C LYS A 390 17.80 0.56 16.97
N THR A 391 17.79 -0.60 17.63
CA THR A 391 18.25 -1.88 17.04
C THR A 391 17.09 -2.84 16.88
N ASP A 392 16.92 -3.37 15.67
CA ASP A 392 15.93 -4.38 15.33
C ASP A 392 16.65 -5.70 14.98
N LEU A 393 16.29 -6.80 15.61
CA LEU A 393 16.79 -8.14 15.31
C LEU A 393 15.64 -9.05 14.89
N TYR A 394 15.80 -9.72 13.76
CA TYR A 394 14.85 -10.71 13.26
C TYR A 394 15.57 -12.03 12.98
N ALA A 395 14.93 -13.15 13.30
CA ALA A 395 15.39 -14.49 12.96
C ALA A 395 14.22 -15.34 12.47
N LEU A 396 14.45 -16.16 11.47
CA LEU A 396 13.49 -17.07 10.88
C LEU A 396 14.13 -18.39 10.53
N LEU A 397 13.67 -19.46 11.13
CA LEU A 397 13.95 -20.82 10.71
C LEU A 397 12.75 -21.36 9.92
N ARG A 398 12.98 -21.79 8.69
CA ARG A 398 11.95 -22.30 7.81
C ARG A 398 12.22 -23.74 7.42
N TRP A 399 11.27 -24.59 7.77
CA TRP A 399 11.24 -25.99 7.34
C TRP A 399 10.11 -26.19 6.32
N LYS A 400 10.41 -26.83 5.17
CA LYS A 400 9.43 -27.23 4.15
C LYS A 400 9.20 -28.72 4.24
N PHE A 401 7.97 -29.15 4.36
CA PHE A 401 7.54 -30.54 4.36
C PHE A 401 7.42 -31.09 2.95
#